data_72d499069a9cf97ee0d1326ddeb537db
#
_entry.id   72d499069a9cf97ee0d1326ddeb537db
#
_cell.length_a   1.000
_cell.length_b   1.000
_cell.length_c   1.000
_cell.angle_alpha   90.00
_cell.angle_beta   90.00
_cell.angle_gamma   90.00
#
_symmetry.space_group_name_H-M   'P 1'
#
loop_
_entity.id
_entity.type
_entity.pdbx_description
1 polymer ?
#
loop_
_entity_poly.entity_id
_entity_poly.type
_entity_poly.pdbx_seq_one_letter_code
_entity_poly.pdbx_strand_id
1 'polypeptide(L)'
;MELKIKALSPKIGTEIPFPRFATAGAACMDLCACIDEAVTLAAGERRLVPTGIAIALPSADYAALVFARSGLGIKKGVCLSNGVGVIDSDYRGEIGVGLVNLGGEPYTVQPGDRIAQLMVVPVVQPTVTVAEDLDETDRGAGGFGSTGR
;
A
#
# COMPACT_ATOMS: atom_id res chain seq x y z
N MET A 1 4.51 20.39 0.92
CA MET A 1 5.03 19.10 1.42
C MET A 1 5.88 18.48 0.31
N GLU A 2 7.02 17.90 0.64
CA GLU A 2 7.92 17.21 -0.30
C GLU A 2 8.02 15.74 0.10
N LEU A 3 7.84 14.82 -0.86
CA LEU A 3 8.14 13.40 -0.72
C LEU A 3 9.45 13.12 -1.47
N LYS A 4 10.49 12.66 -0.75
CA LYS A 4 11.75 12.25 -1.39
C LYS A 4 11.66 10.77 -1.77
N ILE A 5 12.07 10.46 -3.01
CA ILE A 5 12.12 9.09 -3.54
C ILE A 5 13.55 8.77 -3.93
N LYS A 6 14.07 7.65 -3.44
CA LYS A 6 15.39 7.12 -3.80
C LYS A 6 15.21 5.89 -4.69
N ALA A 7 15.81 5.90 -5.87
CA ALA A 7 15.96 4.71 -6.69
C ALA A 7 16.97 3.75 -6.05
N LEU A 8 16.58 2.49 -5.90
CA LEU A 8 17.42 1.38 -5.42
C LEU A 8 17.82 0.43 -6.55
N SER A 9 17.13 0.53 -7.70
CA SER A 9 17.44 -0.22 -8.92
C SER A 9 17.76 0.75 -10.06
N PRO A 10 18.73 0.42 -10.94
CA PRO A 10 19.03 1.23 -12.13
C PRO A 10 17.87 1.27 -13.15
N LYS A 11 16.92 0.37 -13.03
CA LYS A 11 15.70 0.35 -13.87
C LYS A 11 14.76 1.52 -13.58
N ILE A 12 14.82 2.10 -12.37
CA ILE A 12 13.96 3.21 -11.98
C ILE A 12 14.39 4.50 -12.67
N GLY A 13 13.46 5.11 -13.38
CA GLY A 13 13.69 6.31 -14.20
C GLY A 13 14.15 6.00 -15.63
N THR A 14 14.39 4.74 -15.98
CA THR A 14 14.75 4.25 -17.31
C THR A 14 13.67 3.34 -17.89
N GLU A 15 13.59 2.12 -17.42
CA GLU A 15 12.59 1.12 -17.83
C GLU A 15 11.28 1.25 -17.01
N ILE A 16 11.40 1.61 -15.74
CA ILE A 16 10.28 1.75 -14.80
C ILE A 16 10.20 3.22 -14.37
N PRO A 17 9.04 3.88 -14.56
CA PRO A 17 8.90 5.28 -14.18
C PRO A 17 8.93 5.45 -12.65
N PHE A 18 9.42 6.60 -12.19
CA PHE A 18 9.19 7.02 -10.81
C PHE A 18 7.68 7.13 -10.52
N PRO A 19 7.24 6.83 -9.28
CA PRO A 19 5.87 7.09 -8.87
C PRO A 19 5.45 8.52 -9.16
N ARG A 20 4.29 8.69 -9.78
CA ARG A 20 3.73 9.99 -10.13
C ARG A 20 2.21 9.95 -10.11
N PHE A 21 1.59 11.09 -9.90
CA PHE A 21 0.16 11.24 -10.08
C PHE A 21 -0.18 11.14 -11.58
N ALA A 22 -1.09 10.25 -11.93
CA ALA A 22 -1.49 10.05 -13.32
C ALA A 22 -2.29 11.24 -13.88
N THR A 23 -3.03 11.95 -13.01
CA THR A 23 -3.81 13.15 -13.33
C THR A 23 -3.69 14.16 -12.20
N ALA A 24 -4.07 15.42 -12.43
CA ALA A 24 -4.07 16.46 -11.40
C ALA A 24 -5.00 16.16 -10.21
N GLY A 25 -6.04 15.33 -10.40
CA GLY A 25 -6.99 14.92 -9.36
C GLY A 25 -6.70 13.54 -8.78
N ALA A 26 -5.62 12.87 -9.19
CA ALA A 26 -5.27 11.56 -8.63
C ALA A 26 -4.87 11.68 -7.16
N ALA A 27 -5.41 10.82 -6.30
CA ALA A 27 -5.07 10.75 -4.88
C ALA A 27 -3.83 9.89 -4.60
N CYS A 28 -3.51 8.96 -5.50
CA CYS A 28 -2.43 8.00 -5.36
C CYS A 28 -1.45 8.05 -6.53
N MET A 29 -0.23 7.62 -6.27
CA MET A 29 0.80 7.35 -7.26
C MET A 29 0.90 5.84 -7.48
N ASP A 30 1.01 5.36 -8.74
CA ASP A 30 1.20 3.93 -9.01
C ASP A 30 2.58 3.45 -8.56
N LEU A 31 2.63 2.22 -8.01
CA LEU A 31 3.84 1.46 -7.72
C LEU A 31 3.96 0.32 -8.73
N CYS A 32 5.14 0.22 -9.36
CA CYS A 32 5.43 -0.78 -10.37
C CYS A 32 6.29 -1.92 -9.83
N ALA A 33 6.15 -3.10 -10.41
CA ALA A 33 6.99 -4.27 -10.12
C ALA A 33 8.41 -4.06 -10.67
N CYS A 34 9.41 -4.02 -9.79
CA CYS A 34 10.82 -3.94 -10.14
C CYS A 34 11.45 -5.33 -10.05
N ILE A 35 11.11 -6.19 -10.99
CA ILE A 35 11.57 -7.57 -11.12
C ILE A 35 12.29 -7.76 -12.45
N ASP A 36 13.14 -8.79 -12.55
CA ASP A 36 13.86 -9.12 -13.78
C ASP A 36 13.06 -10.04 -14.69
N GLU A 37 12.32 -10.97 -14.09
CA GLU A 37 11.52 -11.96 -14.79
C GLU A 37 10.07 -11.92 -14.29
N ALA A 38 9.16 -12.38 -15.15
CA ALA A 38 7.75 -12.50 -14.81
C ALA A 38 7.52 -13.46 -13.63
N VAL A 39 6.63 -13.09 -12.73
CA VAL A 39 6.27 -13.89 -11.55
C VAL A 39 4.81 -14.28 -11.63
N THR A 40 4.51 -15.58 -11.63
CA THR A 40 3.14 -16.08 -11.64
C THR A 40 2.71 -16.46 -10.22
N LEU A 41 1.56 -15.94 -9.80
CA LEU A 41 0.87 -16.29 -8.57
C LEU A 41 -0.26 -17.27 -8.88
N ALA A 42 -0.17 -18.49 -8.39
CA ALA A 42 -1.30 -19.42 -8.41
C ALA A 42 -2.45 -18.90 -7.53
N ALA A 43 -3.65 -19.46 -7.69
CA ALA A 43 -4.77 -19.14 -6.81
C ALA A 43 -4.41 -19.40 -5.32
N GLY A 44 -4.63 -18.43 -4.46
CA GLY A 44 -4.26 -18.45 -3.04
C GLY A 44 -2.78 -18.14 -2.74
N GLU A 45 -1.93 -18.07 -3.76
CA GLU A 45 -0.49 -17.79 -3.55
C GLU A 45 -0.25 -16.34 -3.13
N ARG A 46 0.75 -16.14 -2.26
CA ARG A 46 1.26 -14.84 -1.82
C ARG A 46 2.69 -14.66 -2.26
N ARG A 47 3.03 -13.44 -2.70
CA ARG A 47 4.38 -13.10 -3.14
C ARG A 47 4.72 -11.66 -2.76
N LEU A 48 5.89 -11.45 -2.19
CA LEU A 48 6.46 -10.11 -2.04
C LEU A 48 7.10 -9.71 -3.37
N VAL A 49 6.66 -8.57 -3.92
CA VAL A 49 7.18 -8.01 -5.18
C VAL A 49 7.89 -6.69 -4.87
N PRO A 50 9.18 -6.57 -5.18
CA PRO A 50 9.94 -5.34 -4.96
C PRO A 50 9.48 -4.23 -5.91
N THR A 51 9.63 -2.97 -5.48
CA THR A 51 9.32 -1.79 -6.30
C THR A 51 10.57 -1.02 -6.76
N GLY A 52 11.75 -1.38 -6.26
CA GLY A 52 13.01 -0.73 -6.60
C GLY A 52 13.18 0.67 -6.03
N ILE A 53 12.31 1.10 -5.11
CA ILE A 53 12.37 2.44 -4.51
C ILE A 53 12.29 2.41 -2.98
N ALA A 54 12.89 3.42 -2.38
CA ALA A 54 12.67 3.82 -0.98
C ALA A 54 12.16 5.27 -0.94
N ILE A 55 11.47 5.62 0.14
CA ILE A 55 10.92 6.97 0.33
C ILE A 55 11.38 7.57 1.66
N ALA A 56 11.32 8.90 1.74
CA ALA A 56 11.41 9.63 3.00
C ALA A 56 10.28 10.65 3.09
N LEU A 57 9.45 10.51 4.10
CA LEU A 57 8.40 11.46 4.43
C LEU A 57 8.99 12.69 5.14
N PRO A 58 8.34 13.87 5.06
CA PRO A 58 8.92 15.12 5.58
C PRO A 58 8.97 15.20 7.11
N SER A 59 8.06 14.53 7.82
CA SER A 59 8.00 14.48 9.28
C SER A 59 7.17 13.30 9.78
N ALA A 60 7.14 13.11 11.10
CA ALA A 60 6.31 12.12 11.78
C ALA A 60 4.80 12.41 11.72
N ASP A 61 4.40 13.60 11.21
CA ASP A 61 2.99 13.94 11.02
C ASP A 61 2.37 13.25 9.78
N TYR A 62 3.15 12.45 9.06
CA TYR A 62 2.71 11.76 7.84
C TYR A 62 3.07 10.29 7.85
N ALA A 63 2.23 9.49 7.22
CA ALA A 63 2.51 8.10 6.83
C ALA A 63 2.26 7.93 5.33
N ALA A 64 2.88 6.93 4.72
CA ALA A 64 2.50 6.51 3.40
C ALA A 64 1.70 5.21 3.48
N LEU A 65 0.59 5.16 2.75
CA LEU A 65 -0.30 3.99 2.69
C LEU A 65 -0.20 3.38 1.30
N VAL A 66 -0.10 2.06 1.26
CA VAL A 66 -0.09 1.28 0.02
C VAL A 66 -1.40 0.52 -0.09
N PHE A 67 -2.07 0.67 -1.23
CA PHE A 67 -3.35 0.06 -1.52
C PHE A 67 -3.30 -0.81 -2.77
N ALA A 68 -4.20 -1.78 -2.84
CA ALA A 68 -4.47 -2.52 -4.06
C ALA A 68 -5.03 -1.58 -5.14
N ARG A 69 -4.77 -1.92 -6.40
CA ARG A 69 -5.39 -1.24 -7.55
C ARG A 69 -6.72 -1.90 -7.88
N SER A 70 -7.75 -1.07 -8.12
CA SER A 70 -9.11 -1.54 -8.42
C SER A 70 -9.15 -2.51 -9.61
N GLY A 71 -8.39 -2.23 -10.66
CA GLY A 71 -8.34 -3.11 -11.85
C GLY A 71 -7.76 -4.49 -11.56
N LEU A 72 -6.80 -4.61 -10.66
CA LEU A 72 -6.25 -5.90 -10.22
C LEU A 72 -7.19 -6.59 -9.23
N GLY A 73 -7.64 -5.88 -8.20
CA GLY A 73 -8.47 -6.45 -7.15
C GLY A 73 -9.81 -6.95 -7.67
N ILE A 74 -10.54 -6.10 -8.40
CA ILE A 74 -11.91 -6.42 -8.84
C ILE A 74 -11.91 -7.41 -10.03
N LYS A 75 -11.04 -7.17 -11.04
CA LYS A 75 -11.08 -7.97 -12.28
C LYS A 75 -10.26 -9.25 -12.23
N LYS A 76 -9.19 -9.27 -11.41
CA LYS A 76 -8.24 -10.39 -11.37
C LYS A 76 -8.16 -11.07 -10.00
N GLY A 77 -8.78 -10.52 -8.97
CA GLY A 77 -8.70 -11.04 -7.61
C GLY A 77 -7.32 -10.83 -6.96
N VAL A 78 -6.45 -10.03 -7.56
CA VAL A 78 -5.10 -9.78 -7.01
C VAL A 78 -5.10 -8.51 -6.18
N CYS A 79 -4.78 -8.66 -4.91
CA CYS A 79 -4.78 -7.56 -3.94
C CYS A 79 -3.58 -7.64 -2.99
N LEU A 80 -3.52 -6.73 -2.00
CA LEU A 80 -2.46 -6.78 -1.00
C LEU A 80 -2.73 -7.89 0.02
N SER A 81 -1.71 -8.68 0.34
CA SER A 81 -1.80 -9.77 1.32
C SER A 81 -1.99 -9.29 2.76
N ASN A 82 -1.63 -8.05 3.05
CA ASN A 82 -1.81 -7.38 4.35
C ASN A 82 -3.00 -6.40 4.37
N GLY A 83 -3.82 -6.36 3.32
CA GLY A 83 -4.94 -5.44 3.16
C GLY A 83 -4.49 -4.02 2.82
N VAL A 84 -3.79 -3.34 3.72
CA VAL A 84 -3.16 -2.02 3.52
C VAL A 84 -1.72 -2.08 4.03
N GLY A 85 -0.78 -1.62 3.22
CA GLY A 85 0.59 -1.38 3.67
C GLY A 85 0.68 -0.04 4.37
N VAL A 86 1.30 0.00 5.56
CA VAL A 86 1.59 1.25 6.27
C VAL A 86 3.10 1.43 6.30
N ILE A 87 3.56 2.59 5.82
CA ILE A 87 4.98 2.95 5.78
C ILE A 87 5.18 4.13 6.73
N ASP A 88 5.95 3.88 7.78
CA ASP A 88 6.28 4.88 8.79
C ASP A 88 7.20 5.97 8.23
N SER A 89 7.16 7.15 8.84
CA SER A 89 7.92 8.32 8.39
C SER A 89 9.44 8.11 8.44
N ASP A 90 9.93 7.25 9.31
CA ASP A 90 11.34 6.92 9.52
C ASP A 90 11.80 5.63 8.81
N TYR A 91 10.92 4.92 8.12
CA TYR A 91 11.31 3.77 7.30
C TYR A 91 12.14 4.22 6.09
N ARG A 92 13.26 3.56 5.85
CA ARG A 92 14.21 3.87 4.75
C ARG A 92 14.53 2.66 3.87
N GLY A 93 13.86 1.53 4.12
CA GLY A 93 14.02 0.34 3.30
C GLY A 93 13.27 0.42 1.97
N GLU A 94 13.47 -0.57 1.13
CA GLU A 94 12.72 -0.74 -0.10
C GLU A 94 11.24 -0.96 0.18
N ILE A 95 10.38 -0.34 -0.61
CA ILE A 95 8.94 -0.63 -0.59
C ILE A 95 8.72 -1.96 -1.31
N GLY A 96 8.36 -2.99 -0.56
CA GLY A 96 7.91 -4.26 -1.09
C GLY A 96 6.38 -4.35 -1.06
N VAL A 97 5.78 -4.83 -2.14
CA VAL A 97 4.34 -5.03 -2.24
C VAL A 97 4.02 -6.51 -2.06
N GLY A 98 3.42 -6.86 -0.93
CA GLY A 98 2.91 -8.21 -0.68
C GLY A 98 1.62 -8.43 -1.47
N LEU A 99 1.66 -9.20 -2.56
CA LEU A 99 0.49 -9.56 -3.34
C LEU A 99 -0.09 -10.90 -2.89
N VAL A 100 -1.40 -11.06 -3.02
CA VAL A 100 -2.12 -12.34 -2.93
C VAL A 100 -3.07 -12.46 -4.10
N ASN A 101 -3.14 -13.65 -4.69
CA ASN A 101 -4.13 -13.97 -5.72
C ASN A 101 -5.33 -14.67 -5.06
N LEU A 102 -6.43 -13.95 -4.88
CA LEU A 102 -7.72 -14.46 -4.40
C LEU A 102 -8.66 -14.84 -5.54
N GLY A 103 -8.21 -14.71 -6.80
CA GLY A 103 -8.93 -15.19 -7.98
C GLY A 103 -8.83 -16.69 -8.14
N GLY A 104 -9.63 -17.24 -9.08
CA GLY A 104 -9.62 -18.67 -9.41
C GLY A 104 -8.52 -19.09 -10.40
N GLU A 105 -7.93 -18.14 -11.11
CA GLU A 105 -6.95 -18.40 -12.17
C GLU A 105 -5.57 -17.86 -11.80
N PRO A 106 -4.47 -18.47 -12.25
CA PRO A 106 -3.14 -17.92 -12.07
C PRO A 106 -3.02 -16.51 -12.65
N TYR A 107 -2.32 -15.63 -11.95
CA TYR A 107 -2.02 -14.28 -12.41
C TYR A 107 -0.52 -14.06 -12.53
N THR A 108 -0.08 -13.57 -13.70
CA THR A 108 1.33 -13.30 -13.96
C THR A 108 1.60 -11.79 -13.89
N VAL A 109 2.51 -11.40 -13.01
CA VAL A 109 3.07 -10.05 -12.90
C VAL A 109 4.29 -9.96 -13.81
N GLN A 110 4.28 -8.99 -14.74
CA GLN A 110 5.42 -8.70 -15.60
C GLN A 110 6.31 -7.61 -15.00
N PRO A 111 7.61 -7.53 -15.37
CA PRO A 111 8.44 -6.38 -15.04
C PRO A 111 7.77 -5.07 -15.48
N GLY A 112 7.75 -4.08 -14.59
CA GLY A 112 7.13 -2.77 -14.84
C GLY A 112 5.60 -2.72 -14.69
N ASP A 113 4.92 -3.83 -14.44
CA ASP A 113 3.48 -3.83 -14.16
C ASP A 113 3.15 -2.95 -12.94
N ARG A 114 2.08 -2.16 -13.04
CA ARG A 114 1.54 -1.39 -11.93
C ARG A 114 0.78 -2.33 -10.99
N ILE A 115 1.37 -2.63 -9.84
CA ILE A 115 0.90 -3.67 -8.90
C ILE A 115 0.17 -3.12 -7.67
N ALA A 116 0.43 -1.87 -7.31
CA ALA A 116 -0.18 -1.20 -6.16
C ALA A 116 -0.25 0.31 -6.41
N GLN A 117 -0.76 1.04 -5.43
CA GLN A 117 -0.78 2.50 -5.44
C GLN A 117 -0.45 3.05 -4.05
N LEU A 118 0.27 4.16 -4.01
CA LEU A 118 0.77 4.81 -2.79
C LEU A 118 0.08 6.16 -2.59
N MET A 119 -0.38 6.40 -1.36
CA MET A 119 -0.94 7.66 -0.90
C MET A 119 -0.17 8.14 0.32
N VAL A 120 0.07 9.45 0.44
CA VAL A 120 0.59 10.05 1.68
C VAL A 120 -0.57 10.69 2.42
N VAL A 121 -0.66 10.41 3.73
CA VAL A 121 -1.74 10.90 4.60
C VAL A 121 -1.16 11.56 5.85
N PRO A 122 -1.84 12.57 6.41
CA PRO A 122 -1.51 13.07 7.74
C PRO A 122 -1.89 12.02 8.79
N VAL A 123 -1.12 11.94 9.85
CA VAL A 123 -1.38 11.06 11.00
C VAL A 123 -1.30 11.84 12.29
N VAL A 124 -2.01 11.36 13.31
CA VAL A 124 -1.93 11.89 14.68
C VAL A 124 -1.31 10.83 15.57
N GLN A 125 -0.32 11.22 16.35
CA GLN A 125 0.30 10.38 17.36
C GLN A 125 -0.15 10.84 18.75
N PRO A 126 -1.26 10.30 19.29
CA PRO A 126 -1.77 10.70 20.59
C PRO A 126 -0.86 10.20 21.71
N THR A 127 -0.82 10.94 22.81
CA THR A 127 -0.28 10.42 24.06
C THR A 127 -1.22 9.33 24.59
N VAL A 128 -0.68 8.15 24.85
CA VAL A 128 -1.45 7.04 25.41
C VAL A 128 -1.50 7.18 26.93
N THR A 129 -2.70 7.21 27.48
CA THR A 129 -2.96 7.19 28.93
C THR A 129 -3.77 5.95 29.26
N VAL A 130 -3.33 5.20 30.26
CA VAL A 130 -4.09 4.05 30.79
C VAL A 130 -5.17 4.60 31.71
N ALA A 131 -6.43 4.25 31.43
CA ALA A 131 -7.59 4.58 32.25
C ALA A 131 -8.21 3.30 32.84
N GLU A 132 -8.76 3.39 34.05
CA GLU A 132 -9.50 2.29 34.66
C GLU A 132 -10.87 2.13 33.98
N ASP A 133 -11.51 3.24 33.62
CA ASP A 133 -12.81 3.27 32.97
C ASP A 133 -12.80 4.26 31.80
N LEU A 134 -13.73 4.10 30.86
CA LEU A 134 -14.00 5.02 29.76
C LEU A 134 -15.35 5.69 29.96
N ASP A 135 -15.53 6.87 29.37
CA ASP A 135 -16.78 7.62 29.39
C ASP A 135 -17.94 6.78 28.82
N GLU A 136 -19.12 6.93 29.42
CA GLU A 136 -20.34 6.35 28.88
C GLU A 136 -20.79 7.08 27.62
N THR A 137 -21.28 6.31 26.64
CA THR A 137 -21.87 6.86 25.39
C THR A 137 -23.16 6.13 25.05
N ASP A 138 -24.01 6.77 24.26
CA ASP A 138 -25.29 6.16 23.81
C ASP A 138 -25.06 4.83 23.07
N ARG A 139 -23.93 4.65 22.43
CA ARG A 139 -23.54 3.40 21.75
C ARG A 139 -22.98 2.36 22.71
N GLY A 140 -22.33 2.77 23.78
CA GLY A 140 -21.63 1.89 24.73
C GLY A 140 -20.73 0.87 24.02
N ALA A 141 -20.83 -0.39 24.39
CA ALA A 141 -20.06 -1.50 23.80
C ALA A 141 -20.69 -2.08 22.50
N GLY A 142 -21.74 -1.48 21.97
CA GLY A 142 -22.45 -1.96 20.78
C GLY A 142 -21.57 -1.94 19.52
N GLY A 143 -21.39 -3.09 18.89
CA GLY A 143 -20.61 -3.27 17.65
C GLY A 143 -21.22 -4.36 16.76
N PHE A 144 -20.52 -4.71 15.66
CA PHE A 144 -20.87 -5.83 14.77
C PHE A 144 -22.32 -5.83 14.27
N GLY A 145 -22.86 -4.66 13.93
CA GLY A 145 -24.23 -4.51 13.43
C GLY A 145 -25.29 -4.26 14.50
N SER A 146 -24.93 -3.92 15.75
CA SER A 146 -25.85 -3.58 16.82
C SER A 146 -26.79 -2.40 16.51
N THR A 147 -26.49 -1.57 15.52
CA THR A 147 -27.31 -0.43 15.06
C THR A 147 -28.32 -0.80 13.97
N GLY A 148 -28.48 -2.10 13.67
CA GLY A 148 -29.41 -2.60 12.67
C GLY A 148 -28.81 -2.69 11.25
N ARG A 149 -29.63 -3.20 10.32
CA ARG A 149 -29.36 -3.21 8.87
C ARG A 149 -30.12 -2.10 8.18
#